data_2d0d84fab6a0438eccc7ceff89d9f9a6
#
_entry.id   2d0d84fab6a0438eccc7ceff89d9f9a6
#
_cell.length_a   1.000
_cell.length_b   1.000
_cell.length_c   1.000
_cell.angle_alpha   90.00
_cell.angle_beta   90.00
_cell.angle_gamma   90.00
#
_symmetry.space_group_name_H-M   'P 1'
#
loop_
_entity.id
_entity.type
_entity.pdbx_description
1 polymer ?
#
loop_
_entity_poly.entity_id
_entity_poly.type
_entity_poly.pdbx_seq_one_letter_code
_entity_poly.pdbx_strand_id
1 'polypeptide(L)'
;MSWLTSIAVYVLHIVAAPLLLIGVIRMFKAKLQGRQGPPLLQPFLDIAKLLGKGETVSSTSFWAFNSAPIVNIATMTAVALMTPWLGIASPIGGDLFLFAYLLVLAKFAVSLSALDPGSSFGAIGAGRETAISLFSETAMVAALAALALHAHSSSFPVMFAAAPPGLYSAALTGLVATALWMASMADLSRMPFDDPTTHLELTMIHEAQILENSGRNLALMQFSVALRTVVLLGLTARVVLLVLPPLSSLGEYLTTILLLSASAGTIAVCETTLVRLRWRGLPNLLSFAVSAAMVACLVAALRG
;
A
#
# COMPACT_ATOMS: atom_id res chain seq x y z
N MET A 1 -26.95 -5.37 -1.94
CA MET A 1 -26.34 -6.47 -1.16
C MET A 1 -26.71 -6.26 0.30
N SER A 2 -26.97 -7.32 1.06
CA SER A 2 -27.15 -7.17 2.51
C SER A 2 -25.79 -6.78 3.16
N TRP A 3 -25.82 -6.11 4.29
CA TRP A 3 -24.60 -5.75 5.03
C TRP A 3 -23.70 -6.97 5.34
N LEU A 4 -24.32 -8.09 5.69
CA LEU A 4 -23.62 -9.36 5.93
C LEU A 4 -22.89 -9.90 4.68
N THR A 5 -23.52 -9.80 3.51
CA THR A 5 -22.85 -10.23 2.26
C THR A 5 -21.68 -9.33 1.90
N SER A 6 -21.76 -8.03 2.17
CA SER A 6 -20.63 -7.11 1.95
C SER A 6 -19.45 -7.45 2.85
N ILE A 7 -19.68 -7.70 4.15
CA ILE A 7 -18.62 -8.13 5.06
C ILE A 7 -18.00 -9.45 4.60
N ALA A 8 -18.80 -10.45 4.25
CA ALA A 8 -18.28 -11.74 3.82
C ALA A 8 -17.39 -11.61 2.56
N VAL A 9 -17.81 -10.80 1.59
CA VAL A 9 -17.03 -10.51 0.38
C VAL A 9 -15.71 -9.82 0.75
N TYR A 10 -15.74 -8.80 1.61
CA TYR A 10 -14.52 -8.11 2.03
C TYR A 10 -13.56 -9.03 2.80
N VAL A 11 -14.04 -9.81 3.75
CA VAL A 11 -13.22 -10.76 4.52
C VAL A 11 -12.54 -11.78 3.60
N LEU A 12 -13.29 -12.33 2.64
CA LEU A 12 -12.72 -13.25 1.65
C LEU A 12 -11.61 -12.57 0.84
N HIS A 13 -11.83 -11.33 0.41
CA HIS A 13 -10.85 -10.60 -0.39
C HIS A 13 -9.64 -10.12 0.43
N ILE A 14 -9.81 -9.75 1.69
CA ILE A 14 -8.70 -9.43 2.61
C ILE A 14 -7.73 -10.61 2.74
N VAL A 15 -8.24 -11.83 2.72
CA VAL A 15 -7.38 -13.03 2.81
C VAL A 15 -6.77 -13.39 1.45
N ALA A 16 -7.56 -13.37 0.38
CA ALA A 16 -7.14 -13.90 -0.92
C ALA A 16 -6.42 -12.88 -1.81
N ALA A 17 -6.96 -11.65 -1.94
CA ALA A 17 -6.47 -10.68 -2.91
C ALA A 17 -5.02 -10.22 -2.67
N PRO A 18 -4.54 -10.01 -1.43
CA PRO A 18 -3.16 -9.60 -1.19
C PRO A 18 -2.13 -10.58 -1.74
N LEU A 19 -2.33 -11.85 -1.44
CA LEU A 19 -1.40 -12.91 -1.84
C LEU A 19 -1.49 -13.20 -3.34
N LEU A 20 -2.70 -13.14 -3.92
CA LEU A 20 -2.87 -13.23 -5.37
C LEU A 20 -2.18 -12.09 -6.10
N LEU A 21 -2.32 -10.85 -5.63
CA LEU A 21 -1.69 -9.69 -6.26
C LEU A 21 -0.16 -9.79 -6.24
N ILE A 22 0.43 -10.21 -5.11
CA ILE A 22 1.87 -10.47 -5.02
C ILE A 22 2.29 -11.59 -5.99
N GLY A 23 1.48 -12.65 -6.10
CA GLY A 23 1.72 -13.72 -7.08
C GLY A 23 1.70 -13.23 -8.52
N VAL A 24 0.75 -12.35 -8.87
CA VAL A 24 0.64 -11.72 -10.21
C VAL A 24 1.86 -10.84 -10.49
N ILE A 25 2.31 -10.01 -9.53
CA ILE A 25 3.52 -9.17 -9.68
C ILE A 25 4.74 -10.06 -9.95
N ARG A 26 4.95 -11.13 -9.14
CA ARG A 26 6.06 -12.06 -9.31
C ARG A 26 6.03 -12.76 -10.67
N MET A 27 4.84 -13.17 -11.13
CA MET A 27 4.65 -13.83 -12.42
C MET A 27 4.95 -12.87 -13.59
N PHE A 28 4.45 -11.63 -13.55
CA PHE A 28 4.73 -10.63 -14.59
C PHE A 28 6.22 -10.28 -14.64
N LYS A 29 6.84 -10.06 -13.48
CA LYS A 29 8.28 -9.80 -13.38
C LYS A 29 9.10 -10.93 -14.01
N ALA A 30 8.79 -12.19 -13.70
CA ALA A 30 9.50 -13.34 -14.26
C ALA A 30 9.34 -13.43 -15.79
N LYS A 31 8.12 -13.21 -16.32
CA LYS A 31 7.87 -13.19 -17.77
C LYS A 31 8.65 -12.07 -18.47
N LEU A 32 8.69 -10.87 -17.90
CA LEU A 32 9.45 -9.75 -18.47
C LEU A 32 10.97 -10.01 -18.48
N GLN A 33 11.45 -10.80 -17.50
CA GLN A 33 12.86 -11.20 -17.41
C GLN A 33 13.19 -12.45 -18.24
N GLY A 34 12.24 -13.02 -18.99
CA GLY A 34 12.43 -14.26 -19.77
C GLY A 34 12.67 -15.50 -18.91
N ARG A 35 12.23 -15.50 -17.63
CA ARG A 35 12.39 -16.59 -16.68
C ARG A 35 11.08 -17.34 -16.44
N GLN A 36 11.20 -18.60 -16.03
CA GLN A 36 10.06 -19.31 -15.45
C GLN A 36 9.81 -18.78 -14.05
N GLY A 37 8.65 -18.15 -13.83
CA GLY A 37 8.23 -17.61 -12.54
C GLY A 37 7.68 -18.68 -11.61
N PRO A 38 7.56 -18.34 -10.30
CA PRO A 38 6.86 -19.19 -9.35
C PRO A 38 5.37 -19.30 -9.71
N PRO A 39 4.69 -20.37 -9.27
CA PRO A 39 3.24 -20.49 -9.46
C PRO A 39 2.50 -19.34 -8.77
N LEU A 40 1.33 -18.96 -9.30
CA LEU A 40 0.52 -17.84 -8.79
C LEU A 40 0.20 -17.97 -7.29
N LEU A 41 -0.01 -19.19 -6.82
CA LEU A 41 -0.34 -19.51 -5.42
C LEU A 41 0.88 -19.63 -4.49
N GLN A 42 2.09 -19.40 -5.00
CA GLN A 42 3.31 -19.49 -4.18
C GLN A 42 3.26 -18.64 -2.91
N PRO A 43 2.77 -17.37 -2.92
CA PRO A 43 2.70 -16.56 -1.70
C PRO A 43 1.83 -17.20 -0.58
N PHE A 44 0.78 -17.94 -0.94
CA PHE A 44 -0.02 -18.67 0.05
C PHE A 44 0.78 -19.78 0.72
N LEU A 45 1.55 -20.54 -0.07
CA LEU A 45 2.42 -21.60 0.44
C LEU A 45 3.54 -21.03 1.31
N ASP A 46 4.10 -19.86 0.92
CA ASP A 46 5.14 -19.17 1.69
C ASP A 46 4.62 -18.78 3.08
N ILE A 47 3.44 -18.14 3.16
CA ILE A 47 2.81 -17.77 4.43
C ILE A 47 2.44 -19.01 5.25
N ALA A 48 1.82 -20.01 4.65
CA ALA A 48 1.45 -21.26 5.34
C ALA A 48 2.69 -21.96 5.93
N LYS A 49 3.80 -22.00 5.19
CA LYS A 49 5.07 -22.55 5.65
C LYS A 49 5.64 -21.77 6.83
N LEU A 50 5.59 -20.44 6.78
CA LEU A 50 6.08 -19.58 7.86
C LEU A 50 5.24 -19.75 9.14
N LEU A 51 3.91 -19.83 9.01
CA LEU A 51 3.02 -20.07 10.15
C LEU A 51 3.28 -21.42 10.86
N GLY A 52 3.76 -22.41 10.13
CA GLY A 52 4.13 -23.73 10.68
C GLY A 52 5.54 -23.79 11.26
N LYS A 53 6.36 -22.75 11.10
CA LYS A 53 7.72 -22.70 11.65
C LYS A 53 7.75 -22.18 13.07
N GLY A 54 8.74 -22.65 13.85
CA GLY A 54 9.06 -22.07 15.16
C GLY A 54 9.62 -20.66 15.03
N GLU A 55 9.46 -19.89 16.07
CA GLU A 55 10.00 -18.54 16.19
C GLU A 55 11.35 -18.57 16.92
N THR A 56 12.30 -17.80 16.42
CA THR A 56 13.55 -17.51 17.12
C THR A 56 13.54 -16.03 17.48
N VAL A 57 13.58 -15.72 18.77
CA VAL A 57 13.53 -14.35 19.28
C VAL A 57 14.85 -14.08 19.99
N SER A 58 15.45 -12.91 19.75
CA SER A 58 16.67 -12.49 20.43
C SER A 58 16.43 -12.33 21.93
N SER A 59 17.40 -12.70 22.73
CA SER A 59 17.34 -12.51 24.18
C SER A 59 17.32 -11.03 24.62
N THR A 60 17.66 -10.13 23.70
CA THR A 60 17.64 -8.67 23.91
C THR A 60 16.31 -8.02 23.52
N SER A 61 15.40 -8.78 22.87
CA SER A 61 14.10 -8.26 22.45
C SER A 61 13.12 -8.15 23.61
N PHE A 62 12.30 -7.08 23.59
CA PHE A 62 11.25 -6.80 24.56
C PHE A 62 9.85 -6.99 23.95
N TRP A 63 8.86 -6.38 24.58
CA TRP A 63 7.46 -6.51 24.20
C TRP A 63 7.14 -5.89 22.84
N ALA A 64 7.87 -4.84 22.42
CA ALA A 64 7.62 -4.13 21.18
C ALA A 64 7.85 -5.04 19.96
N PHE A 65 8.89 -5.87 20.00
CA PHE A 65 9.20 -6.83 18.95
C PHE A 65 8.05 -7.84 18.74
N ASN A 66 7.50 -8.38 19.81
CA ASN A 66 6.46 -9.42 19.74
C ASN A 66 5.05 -8.84 19.46
N SER A 67 4.78 -7.59 19.89
CA SER A 67 3.46 -6.97 19.66
C SER A 67 3.32 -6.34 18.28
N ALA A 68 4.39 -5.87 17.69
CA ALA A 68 4.36 -5.14 16.42
C ALA A 68 3.73 -5.92 15.26
N PRO A 69 3.98 -7.23 15.03
CA PRO A 69 3.32 -7.99 13.98
C PRO A 69 1.80 -8.03 14.15
N ILE A 70 1.33 -8.13 15.41
CA ILE A 70 -0.10 -8.16 15.73
C ILE A 70 -0.73 -6.78 15.51
N VAL A 71 -0.08 -5.72 15.98
CA VAL A 71 -0.54 -4.33 15.76
C VAL A 71 -0.59 -4.03 14.27
N ASN A 72 0.45 -4.40 13.52
CA ASN A 72 0.53 -4.15 12.08
C ASN A 72 -0.60 -4.86 11.31
N ILE A 73 -0.85 -6.15 11.56
CA ILE A 73 -1.94 -6.85 10.87
C ILE A 73 -3.31 -6.34 11.28
N ALA A 74 -3.52 -6.00 12.56
CA ALA A 74 -4.79 -5.48 13.05
C ALA A 74 -5.11 -4.11 12.44
N THR A 75 -4.14 -3.19 12.40
CA THR A 75 -4.30 -1.86 11.79
C THR A 75 -4.53 -1.97 10.29
N MET A 76 -3.77 -2.81 9.58
CA MET A 76 -3.96 -3.00 8.14
C MET A 76 -5.29 -3.66 7.79
N THR A 77 -5.78 -4.58 8.63
CA THR A 77 -7.12 -5.17 8.45
C THR A 77 -8.21 -4.11 8.67
N ALA A 78 -8.08 -3.26 9.69
CA ALA A 78 -9.00 -2.15 9.91
C ALA A 78 -9.01 -1.18 8.72
N VAL A 79 -7.83 -0.80 8.20
CA VAL A 79 -7.69 0.02 6.99
C VAL A 79 -8.38 -0.63 5.78
N ALA A 80 -8.18 -1.93 5.57
CA ALA A 80 -8.80 -2.64 4.45
C ALA A 80 -10.34 -2.70 4.56
N LEU A 81 -10.89 -2.81 5.77
CA LEU A 81 -12.34 -2.83 5.98
C LEU A 81 -13.01 -1.47 5.80
N MET A 82 -12.29 -0.36 6.06
CA MET A 82 -12.84 0.99 5.98
C MET A 82 -12.63 1.66 4.61
N THR A 83 -11.73 1.15 3.78
CA THR A 83 -11.42 1.73 2.47
C THR A 83 -12.15 1.02 1.32
N PRO A 84 -12.62 1.74 0.28
CA PRO A 84 -13.35 1.15 -0.85
C PRO A 84 -12.41 0.64 -1.96
N TRP A 85 -11.36 -0.09 -1.60
CA TRP A 85 -10.31 -0.55 -2.51
C TRP A 85 -10.75 -1.62 -3.52
N LEU A 86 -11.90 -2.27 -3.29
CA LEU A 86 -12.46 -3.30 -4.19
C LEU A 86 -13.41 -2.75 -5.27
N GLY A 87 -13.61 -1.44 -5.35
CA GLY A 87 -14.62 -0.87 -6.25
C GLY A 87 -16.07 -1.08 -5.80
N ILE A 88 -16.28 -1.61 -4.62
CA ILE A 88 -17.58 -1.75 -3.95
C ILE A 88 -17.55 -0.97 -2.62
N ALA A 89 -18.73 -0.65 -2.10
CA ALA A 89 -18.83 0.07 -0.83
C ALA A 89 -18.14 -0.71 0.31
N SER A 90 -17.32 0.00 1.08
CA SER A 90 -16.66 -0.57 2.26
C SER A 90 -17.68 -0.99 3.33
N PRO A 91 -17.47 -2.11 4.03
CA PRO A 91 -18.41 -2.59 5.06
C PRO A 91 -18.48 -1.67 6.28
N ILE A 92 -17.40 -0.96 6.56
CA ILE A 92 -17.30 0.01 7.64
C ILE A 92 -17.02 1.38 7.02
N GLY A 93 -17.82 2.38 7.36
CA GLY A 93 -17.57 3.76 6.91
C GLY A 93 -16.20 4.24 7.38
N GLY A 94 -15.37 4.68 6.45
CA GLY A 94 -14.02 5.17 6.71
C GLY A 94 -13.93 6.68 6.59
N ASP A 95 -12.92 7.22 7.29
CA ASP A 95 -12.56 8.62 7.29
C ASP A 95 -11.07 8.78 6.94
N LEU A 96 -10.74 9.85 6.22
CA LEU A 96 -9.38 10.16 5.80
C LEU A 96 -8.39 10.24 6.98
N PHE A 97 -8.80 10.88 8.09
CA PHE A 97 -7.91 11.07 9.23
C PHE A 97 -7.63 9.74 9.94
N LEU A 98 -8.69 8.95 10.17
CA LEU A 98 -8.53 7.62 10.78
C LEU A 98 -7.65 6.71 9.90
N PHE A 99 -7.83 6.75 8.58
CA PHE A 99 -6.98 6.05 7.62
C PHE A 99 -5.50 6.44 7.78
N ALA A 100 -5.22 7.75 7.78
CA ALA A 100 -3.85 8.26 7.93
C ALA A 100 -3.22 7.81 9.26
N TYR A 101 -3.94 7.97 10.39
CA TYR A 101 -3.44 7.55 11.70
C TYR A 101 -3.17 6.05 11.80
N LEU A 102 -4.02 5.21 11.21
CA LEU A 102 -3.81 3.75 11.21
C LEU A 102 -2.59 3.36 10.36
N LEU A 103 -2.36 4.02 9.22
CA LEU A 103 -1.15 3.77 8.42
C LEU A 103 0.12 4.16 9.16
N VAL A 104 0.12 5.32 9.82
CA VAL A 104 1.24 5.78 10.65
C VAL A 104 1.47 4.82 11.81
N LEU A 105 0.40 4.39 12.51
CA LEU A 105 0.50 3.45 13.62
C LEU A 105 1.11 2.10 13.18
N ALA A 106 0.71 1.59 12.02
CA ALA A 106 1.28 0.36 11.47
C ALA A 106 2.80 0.49 11.24
N LYS A 107 3.24 1.58 10.60
CA LYS A 107 4.67 1.84 10.35
C LYS A 107 5.45 2.07 11.64
N PHE A 108 4.87 2.83 12.56
CA PHE A 108 5.49 3.08 13.86
C PHE A 108 5.74 1.77 14.61
N ALA A 109 4.77 0.85 14.63
CA ALA A 109 4.91 -0.46 15.25
C ALA A 109 6.06 -1.27 14.60
N VAL A 110 6.15 -1.30 13.27
CA VAL A 110 7.24 -1.98 12.53
C VAL A 110 8.60 -1.36 12.86
N SER A 111 8.69 -0.03 12.89
CA SER A 111 9.93 0.67 13.23
C SER A 111 10.38 0.39 14.68
N LEU A 112 9.45 0.37 15.64
CA LEU A 112 9.75 -0.03 17.01
C LEU A 112 10.25 -1.48 17.09
N SER A 113 9.62 -2.40 16.35
CA SER A 113 10.06 -3.79 16.27
C SER A 113 11.49 -3.92 15.74
N ALA A 114 11.86 -3.09 14.77
CA ALA A 114 13.20 -3.09 14.20
C ALA A 114 14.28 -2.55 15.14
N LEU A 115 13.90 -1.64 16.04
CA LEU A 115 14.81 -1.03 17.02
C LEU A 115 14.98 -1.90 18.30
N ASP A 116 13.93 -2.63 18.66
CA ASP A 116 13.83 -3.35 19.95
C ASP A 116 14.96 -4.38 20.17
N PRO A 117 15.38 -5.20 19.19
CA PRO A 117 16.48 -6.14 19.36
C PRO A 117 17.87 -5.49 19.52
N GLY A 118 17.99 -4.18 19.24
CA GLY A 118 19.28 -3.47 19.25
C GLY A 118 20.17 -3.77 18.04
N SER A 119 19.58 -4.30 16.94
CA SER A 119 20.29 -4.59 15.69
C SER A 119 20.63 -3.31 14.95
N SER A 120 21.90 -3.17 14.52
CA SER A 120 22.35 -2.01 13.73
C SER A 120 21.66 -1.94 12.37
N PHE A 121 21.40 -3.07 11.74
CA PHE A 121 20.73 -3.11 10.43
C PHE A 121 19.25 -2.75 10.55
N GLY A 122 18.55 -3.23 11.59
CA GLY A 122 17.19 -2.85 11.91
C GLY A 122 17.05 -1.35 12.13
N ALA A 123 17.98 -0.76 12.90
CA ALA A 123 18.00 0.68 13.18
C ALA A 123 18.22 1.53 11.90
N ILE A 124 19.15 1.13 11.03
CA ILE A 124 19.39 1.80 9.74
C ILE A 124 18.15 1.69 8.83
N GLY A 125 17.53 0.51 8.76
CA GLY A 125 16.29 0.29 8.01
C GLY A 125 15.15 1.17 8.50
N ALA A 126 14.91 1.20 9.82
CA ALA A 126 13.89 2.03 10.46
C ALA A 126 14.11 3.53 10.20
N GLY A 127 15.34 4.02 10.32
CA GLY A 127 15.66 5.43 10.03
C GLY A 127 15.43 5.81 8.57
N ARG A 128 15.77 4.93 7.63
CA ARG A 128 15.53 5.16 6.19
C ARG A 128 14.05 5.15 5.84
N GLU A 129 13.31 4.17 6.36
CA GLU A 129 11.86 4.07 6.14
C GLU A 129 11.16 5.30 6.69
N THR A 130 11.48 5.74 7.90
CA THR A 130 10.90 6.94 8.51
C THR A 130 11.15 8.18 7.66
N ALA A 131 12.35 8.33 7.11
CA ALA A 131 12.68 9.46 6.24
C ALA A 131 11.89 9.46 4.92
N ILE A 132 11.64 8.29 4.32
CA ILE A 132 10.80 8.15 3.12
C ILE A 132 9.33 8.37 3.47
N SER A 133 8.85 7.81 4.58
CA SER A 133 7.47 7.93 5.03
C SER A 133 7.04 9.37 5.22
N LEU A 134 7.93 10.23 5.72
CA LEU A 134 7.62 11.66 5.88
C LEU A 134 7.09 12.29 4.58
N PHE A 135 7.68 11.96 3.45
CA PHE A 135 7.25 12.49 2.16
C PHE A 135 6.11 11.68 1.54
N SER A 136 6.16 10.34 1.60
CA SER A 136 5.13 9.49 0.98
C SER A 136 3.78 9.62 1.67
N GLU A 137 3.76 9.66 2.99
CA GLU A 137 2.52 9.85 3.76
C GLU A 137 1.96 11.26 3.57
N THR A 138 2.82 12.28 3.56
CA THR A 138 2.39 13.66 3.26
C THR A 138 1.76 13.76 1.87
N ALA A 139 2.38 13.16 0.85
CA ALA A 139 1.83 13.15 -0.51
C ALA A 139 0.50 12.38 -0.58
N MET A 140 0.39 11.25 0.12
CA MET A 140 -0.82 10.43 0.15
C MET A 140 -1.98 11.15 0.83
N VAL A 141 -1.73 11.72 2.02
CA VAL A 141 -2.74 12.47 2.76
C VAL A 141 -3.17 13.72 2.00
N ALA A 142 -2.24 14.47 1.41
CA ALA A 142 -2.56 15.65 0.61
C ALA A 142 -3.36 15.27 -0.66
N ALA A 143 -3.01 14.17 -1.34
CA ALA A 143 -3.77 13.70 -2.50
C ALA A 143 -5.22 13.31 -2.16
N LEU A 144 -5.42 12.60 -1.05
CA LEU A 144 -6.76 12.27 -0.56
C LEU A 144 -7.49 13.51 -0.02
N ALA A 145 -6.78 14.46 0.60
CA ALA A 145 -7.36 15.73 1.05
C ALA A 145 -7.89 16.56 -0.13
N ALA A 146 -7.26 16.50 -1.31
CA ALA A 146 -7.80 17.14 -2.51
C ALA A 146 -9.18 16.58 -2.90
N LEU A 147 -9.39 15.26 -2.77
CA LEU A 147 -10.72 14.67 -2.98
C LEU A 147 -11.70 15.06 -1.87
N ALA A 148 -11.23 15.11 -0.61
CA ALA A 148 -12.05 15.52 0.51
C ALA A 148 -12.53 16.99 0.39
N LEU A 149 -11.65 17.89 -0.06
CA LEU A 149 -12.00 19.28 -0.37
C LEU A 149 -13.04 19.36 -1.48
N HIS A 150 -12.86 18.61 -2.56
CA HIS A 150 -13.83 18.58 -3.66
C HIS A 150 -15.18 18.00 -3.25
N ALA A 151 -15.19 16.97 -2.39
CA ALA A 151 -16.41 16.34 -1.89
C ALA A 151 -17.03 17.05 -0.68
N HIS A 152 -16.38 18.08 -0.13
CA HIS A 152 -16.73 18.74 1.14
C HIS A 152 -16.92 17.77 2.32
N SER A 153 -16.21 16.66 2.31
CA SER A 153 -16.31 15.61 3.33
C SER A 153 -15.01 14.79 3.43
N SER A 154 -14.62 14.44 4.64
CA SER A 154 -13.50 13.52 4.89
C SER A 154 -13.90 12.03 4.81
N SER A 155 -15.19 11.74 4.70
CA SER A 155 -15.72 10.37 4.67
C SER A 155 -15.49 9.71 3.30
N PHE A 156 -14.86 8.55 3.26
CA PHE A 156 -14.59 7.81 2.01
C PHE A 156 -15.84 7.52 1.17
N PRO A 157 -16.98 7.06 1.72
CA PRO A 157 -18.18 6.87 0.94
C PRO A 157 -18.61 8.12 0.15
N VAL A 158 -18.49 9.31 0.75
CA VAL A 158 -18.83 10.57 0.10
C VAL A 158 -17.76 10.99 -0.90
N MET A 159 -16.49 10.92 -0.52
CA MET A 159 -15.35 11.27 -1.41
C MET A 159 -15.35 10.49 -2.72
N PHE A 160 -15.67 9.21 -2.65
CA PHE A 160 -15.67 8.33 -3.83
C PHE A 160 -17.03 8.24 -4.55
N ALA A 161 -18.08 8.86 -4.03
CA ALA A 161 -19.39 8.95 -4.71
C ALA A 161 -19.53 10.24 -5.53
N ALA A 162 -18.77 11.29 -5.25
CA ALA A 162 -18.99 12.65 -5.71
C ALA A 162 -18.10 13.06 -6.89
N ALA A 163 -18.10 12.33 -8.00
CA ALA A 163 -17.39 12.81 -9.19
C ALA A 163 -18.39 13.36 -10.24
N PRO A 164 -18.53 14.69 -10.40
CA PRO A 164 -19.25 15.23 -11.55
C PRO A 164 -18.44 14.95 -12.83
N PRO A 165 -19.10 14.56 -13.94
CA PRO A 165 -18.42 14.37 -15.21
C PRO A 165 -17.89 15.70 -15.76
N GLY A 166 -16.65 15.68 -16.29
CA GLY A 166 -16.05 16.82 -16.96
C GLY A 166 -14.52 16.82 -16.99
N LEU A 167 -13.95 17.63 -17.88
CA LEU A 167 -12.48 17.73 -18.08
C LEU A 167 -11.75 18.11 -16.78
N TYR A 168 -12.37 18.92 -15.94
CA TYR A 168 -11.82 19.36 -14.69
C TYR A 168 -11.70 18.23 -13.65
N SER A 169 -12.73 17.39 -13.55
CA SER A 169 -12.66 16.22 -12.66
C SER A 169 -11.59 15.24 -13.15
N ALA A 170 -11.38 15.11 -14.47
CA ALA A 170 -10.32 14.29 -15.05
C ALA A 170 -8.90 14.83 -14.69
N ALA A 171 -8.71 16.15 -14.72
CA ALA A 171 -7.44 16.77 -14.32
C ALA A 171 -7.16 16.58 -12.83
N LEU A 172 -8.15 16.82 -11.97
CA LEU A 172 -8.05 16.62 -10.53
C LEU A 172 -7.74 15.14 -10.20
N THR A 173 -8.54 14.23 -10.73
CA THR A 173 -8.35 12.78 -10.47
C THR A 173 -7.04 12.26 -11.06
N GLY A 174 -6.58 12.79 -12.20
CA GLY A 174 -5.28 12.46 -12.77
C GLY A 174 -4.12 12.89 -11.87
N LEU A 175 -4.15 14.10 -11.31
CA LEU A 175 -3.16 14.58 -10.35
C LEU A 175 -3.17 13.75 -9.06
N VAL A 176 -4.36 13.48 -8.51
CA VAL A 176 -4.51 12.65 -7.32
C VAL A 176 -4.01 11.23 -7.58
N ALA A 177 -4.38 10.61 -8.69
CA ALA A 177 -3.96 9.26 -9.03
C ALA A 177 -2.44 9.15 -9.19
N THR A 178 -1.80 10.13 -9.85
CA THR A 178 -0.33 10.16 -10.01
C THR A 178 0.37 10.36 -8.67
N ALA A 179 -0.10 11.27 -7.83
CA ALA A 179 0.46 11.49 -6.49
C ALA A 179 0.30 10.24 -5.60
N LEU A 180 -0.88 9.62 -5.58
CA LEU A 180 -1.13 8.38 -4.83
C LEU A 180 -0.28 7.22 -5.34
N TRP A 181 -0.15 7.07 -6.68
CA TRP A 181 0.68 6.04 -7.27
C TRP A 181 2.14 6.16 -6.82
N MET A 182 2.72 7.35 -6.95
CA MET A 182 4.12 7.59 -6.56
C MET A 182 4.32 7.43 -5.05
N ALA A 183 3.40 7.96 -4.24
CA ALA A 183 3.42 7.79 -2.80
C ALA A 183 3.31 6.31 -2.41
N SER A 184 2.44 5.54 -3.08
CA SER A 184 2.29 4.10 -2.85
C SER A 184 3.54 3.31 -3.21
N MET A 185 4.22 3.64 -4.32
CA MET A 185 5.48 2.99 -4.69
C MET A 185 6.57 3.20 -3.65
N ALA A 186 6.66 4.40 -3.08
CA ALA A 186 7.59 4.72 -2.01
C ALA A 186 7.21 4.04 -0.70
N ASP A 187 5.94 4.08 -0.34
CA ASP A 187 5.40 3.48 0.89
C ASP A 187 5.52 1.96 0.93
N LEU A 188 5.46 1.33 -0.23
CA LEU A 188 5.63 -0.12 -0.41
C LEU A 188 7.09 -0.53 -0.65
N SER A 189 8.02 0.40 -0.56
CA SER A 189 9.46 0.17 -0.81
C SER A 189 9.69 -0.57 -2.13
N ARG A 190 9.02 -0.11 -3.22
CA ARG A 190 9.17 -0.64 -4.58
C ARG A 190 10.14 0.20 -5.41
N MET A 191 10.64 -0.38 -6.51
CA MET A 191 11.47 0.37 -7.44
C MET A 191 10.75 1.64 -7.94
N PRO A 192 11.41 2.78 -8.02
CA PRO A 192 12.86 3.05 -7.88
C PRO A 192 13.33 3.37 -6.44
N PHE A 193 12.48 3.23 -5.41
CA PHE A 193 12.81 3.60 -4.03
C PHE A 193 13.66 2.54 -3.34
N ASP A 194 13.25 1.28 -3.42
CA ASP A 194 13.99 0.13 -2.89
C ASP A 194 13.85 -1.09 -3.83
N ASP A 195 14.78 -2.04 -3.72
CA ASP A 195 14.70 -3.31 -4.42
C ASP A 195 14.37 -4.43 -3.42
N PRO A 196 13.13 -4.95 -3.45
CA PRO A 196 12.73 -6.01 -2.52
C PRO A 196 13.43 -7.34 -2.77
N THR A 197 14.22 -7.45 -3.85
CA THR A 197 14.94 -8.69 -4.20
C THR A 197 16.42 -8.65 -3.84
N THR A 198 16.95 -7.47 -3.49
CA THR A 198 18.35 -7.29 -3.14
C THR A 198 18.56 -7.46 -1.64
N HIS A 199 19.29 -8.48 -1.24
CA HIS A 199 19.62 -8.78 0.15
C HIS A 199 20.99 -8.22 0.54
N LEU A 200 21.19 -6.91 0.33
CA LEU A 200 22.38 -6.18 0.77
C LEU A 200 22.01 -5.30 1.96
N GLU A 201 22.43 -5.68 3.17
CA GLU A 201 22.00 -5.08 4.45
C GLU A 201 22.25 -3.57 4.51
N LEU A 202 23.34 -3.11 3.91
CA LEU A 202 23.68 -1.68 3.87
C LEU A 202 22.78 -0.86 2.93
N THR A 203 21.99 -1.48 2.08
CA THR A 203 21.16 -0.79 1.09
C THR A 203 19.66 -1.02 1.31
N MET A 204 19.26 -2.09 1.96
CA MET A 204 17.87 -2.46 2.23
C MET A 204 17.17 -1.40 3.09
N ILE A 205 15.85 -1.25 2.89
CA ILE A 205 14.99 -0.40 3.68
C ILE A 205 14.01 -1.26 4.45
N HIS A 206 12.97 -1.74 3.78
CA HIS A 206 11.91 -2.53 4.42
C HIS A 206 12.41 -3.91 4.91
N GLU A 207 13.13 -4.64 4.08
CA GLU A 207 13.65 -5.97 4.45
C GLU A 207 14.62 -5.89 5.65
N ALA A 208 15.35 -4.79 5.82
CA ALA A 208 16.21 -4.58 6.98
C ALA A 208 15.42 -4.43 8.30
N GLN A 209 14.21 -3.88 8.25
CA GLN A 209 13.36 -3.75 9.45
C GLN A 209 12.80 -5.08 9.94
N ILE A 210 12.52 -6.00 9.03
CA ILE A 210 11.93 -7.30 9.38
C ILE A 210 12.97 -8.42 9.48
N LEU A 211 14.26 -8.10 9.36
CA LEU A 211 15.36 -9.06 9.28
C LEU A 211 15.42 -10.01 10.49
N GLU A 212 15.16 -9.49 11.68
CA GLU A 212 15.18 -10.26 12.93
C GLU A 212 13.89 -11.09 13.13
N ASN A 213 12.84 -10.85 12.33
CA ASN A 213 11.59 -11.57 12.48
C ASN A 213 11.70 -12.97 11.86
N SER A 214 11.12 -13.96 12.52
CA SER A 214 11.10 -15.35 12.08
C SER A 214 9.73 -15.99 12.28
N GLY A 215 9.51 -17.15 11.69
CA GLY A 215 8.30 -17.95 11.88
C GLY A 215 7.00 -17.17 11.71
N ARG A 216 6.13 -17.22 12.71
CA ARG A 216 4.80 -16.58 12.69
C ARG A 216 4.87 -15.05 12.60
N ASN A 217 5.79 -14.43 13.32
CA ASN A 217 5.98 -12.98 13.30
C ASN A 217 6.31 -12.50 11.89
N LEU A 218 7.21 -13.16 11.19
CA LEU A 218 7.55 -12.88 9.80
C LEU A 218 6.35 -13.10 8.87
N ALA A 219 5.55 -14.16 9.08
CA ALA A 219 4.34 -14.40 8.29
C ALA A 219 3.34 -13.25 8.40
N LEU A 220 3.07 -12.76 9.62
CA LEU A 220 2.17 -11.64 9.87
C LEU A 220 2.68 -10.35 9.25
N MET A 221 3.99 -10.07 9.36
CA MET A 221 4.61 -8.91 8.72
C MET A 221 4.47 -8.96 7.20
N GLN A 222 4.83 -10.07 6.56
CA GLN A 222 4.72 -10.23 5.10
C GLN A 222 3.27 -10.15 4.61
N PHE A 223 2.33 -10.75 5.33
CA PHE A 223 0.92 -10.67 4.99
C PHE A 223 0.39 -9.22 5.12
N SER A 224 0.80 -8.49 6.15
CA SER A 224 0.44 -7.07 6.33
C SER A 224 0.94 -6.20 5.19
N VAL A 225 2.17 -6.43 4.70
CA VAL A 225 2.73 -5.73 3.53
C VAL A 225 1.95 -6.07 2.26
N ALA A 226 1.58 -7.33 2.06
CA ALA A 226 0.73 -7.73 0.95
C ALA A 226 -0.65 -7.06 1.00
N LEU A 227 -1.26 -7.00 2.18
CA LEU A 227 -2.54 -6.32 2.41
C LEU A 227 -2.44 -4.82 2.15
N ARG A 228 -1.37 -4.18 2.64
CA ARG A 228 -1.06 -2.78 2.36
C ARG A 228 -0.93 -2.52 0.86
N THR A 229 -0.24 -3.41 0.15
CA THR A 229 -0.06 -3.31 -1.31
C THR A 229 -1.41 -3.29 -2.04
N VAL A 230 -2.31 -4.23 -1.74
CA VAL A 230 -3.60 -4.30 -2.42
C VAL A 230 -4.51 -3.12 -2.08
N VAL A 231 -4.47 -2.64 -0.83
CA VAL A 231 -5.28 -1.49 -0.39
C VAL A 231 -4.83 -0.20 -1.08
N LEU A 232 -3.54 0.10 -1.09
CA LEU A 232 -3.02 1.34 -1.69
C LEU A 232 -3.20 1.36 -3.21
N LEU A 233 -2.92 0.25 -3.88
CA LEU A 233 -3.15 0.14 -5.33
C LEU A 233 -4.65 0.14 -5.65
N GLY A 234 -5.48 -0.47 -4.81
CA GLY A 234 -6.94 -0.44 -4.94
C GLY A 234 -7.52 0.95 -4.75
N LEU A 235 -7.01 1.75 -3.80
CA LEU A 235 -7.39 3.16 -3.66
C LEU A 235 -7.00 3.97 -4.90
N THR A 236 -5.80 3.76 -5.43
CA THR A 236 -5.37 4.41 -6.67
C THR A 236 -6.29 4.03 -7.84
N ALA A 237 -6.63 2.74 -7.97
CA ALA A 237 -7.59 2.26 -8.95
C ALA A 237 -8.98 2.89 -8.76
N ARG A 238 -9.43 3.05 -7.52
CA ARG A 238 -10.71 3.69 -7.20
C ARG A 238 -10.74 5.17 -7.61
N VAL A 239 -9.63 5.89 -7.44
CA VAL A 239 -9.50 7.27 -7.94
C VAL A 239 -9.61 7.31 -9.47
N VAL A 240 -8.95 6.39 -10.17
CA VAL A 240 -9.03 6.31 -11.64
C VAL A 240 -10.47 6.04 -12.10
N LEU A 241 -11.22 5.21 -11.37
CA LEU A 241 -12.64 4.95 -11.67
C LEU A 241 -13.52 6.20 -11.62
N LEU A 242 -13.17 7.24 -10.86
CA LEU A 242 -13.94 8.47 -10.81
C LEU A 242 -14.00 9.23 -12.15
N VAL A 243 -13.08 8.97 -13.07
CA VAL A 243 -13.05 9.56 -14.42
C VAL A 243 -13.97 8.81 -15.39
N LEU A 244 -14.24 7.54 -15.10
CA LEU A 244 -15.06 6.70 -15.97
C LEU A 244 -16.56 7.02 -15.81
N PRO A 245 -17.36 6.80 -16.84
CA PRO A 245 -18.81 6.92 -16.70
C PRO A 245 -19.33 5.94 -15.63
N PRO A 246 -20.46 6.24 -14.99
CA PRO A 246 -21.00 5.41 -13.94
C PRO A 246 -21.26 3.99 -14.46
N LEU A 247 -20.63 3.02 -13.80
CA LEU A 247 -20.73 1.60 -14.11
C LEU A 247 -21.71 0.92 -13.14
N SER A 248 -22.20 -0.25 -13.53
CA SER A 248 -22.91 -1.12 -12.59
C SER A 248 -21.95 -1.58 -11.47
N SER A 249 -22.45 -1.99 -10.30
CA SER A 249 -21.62 -2.48 -9.19
C SER A 249 -20.68 -3.63 -9.61
N LEU A 250 -21.15 -4.51 -10.49
CA LEU A 250 -20.33 -5.58 -11.06
C LEU A 250 -19.27 -4.99 -12.01
N GLY A 251 -19.63 -3.99 -12.80
CA GLY A 251 -18.71 -3.29 -13.70
C GLY A 251 -17.60 -2.58 -12.94
N GLU A 252 -17.91 -1.87 -11.86
CA GLU A 252 -16.90 -1.23 -10.99
C GLU A 252 -15.95 -2.26 -10.38
N TYR A 253 -16.47 -3.36 -9.88
CA TYR A 253 -15.68 -4.45 -9.33
C TYR A 253 -14.72 -5.06 -10.35
N LEU A 254 -15.22 -5.43 -11.54
CA LEU A 254 -14.40 -6.01 -12.60
C LEU A 254 -13.33 -5.03 -13.11
N THR A 255 -13.70 -3.76 -13.25
CA THR A 255 -12.75 -2.71 -13.67
C THR A 255 -11.69 -2.49 -12.60
N THR A 256 -12.03 -2.57 -11.31
CA THR A 256 -11.04 -2.48 -10.22
C THR A 256 -10.05 -3.64 -10.28
N ILE A 257 -10.50 -4.87 -10.52
CA ILE A 257 -9.60 -6.03 -10.69
C ILE A 257 -8.68 -5.83 -11.90
N LEU A 258 -9.20 -5.31 -13.00
CA LEU A 258 -8.41 -5.01 -14.21
C LEU A 258 -7.33 -3.95 -13.88
N LEU A 259 -7.70 -2.86 -13.21
CA LEU A 259 -6.77 -1.79 -12.81
C LEU A 259 -5.72 -2.28 -11.80
N LEU A 260 -6.11 -3.14 -10.85
CA LEU A 260 -5.16 -3.79 -9.94
C LEU A 260 -4.16 -4.68 -10.70
N SER A 261 -4.65 -5.44 -11.68
CA SER A 261 -3.78 -6.28 -12.54
C SER A 261 -2.86 -5.42 -13.41
N ALA A 262 -3.35 -4.31 -13.95
CA ALA A 262 -2.54 -3.32 -14.67
C ALA A 262 -1.48 -2.69 -13.76
N SER A 263 -1.84 -2.33 -12.53
CA SER A 263 -0.93 -1.82 -11.52
C SER A 263 0.17 -2.83 -11.17
N ALA A 264 -0.18 -4.11 -11.05
CA ALA A 264 0.82 -5.18 -10.88
C ALA A 264 1.78 -5.27 -12.08
N GLY A 265 1.26 -5.10 -13.29
CA GLY A 265 2.06 -5.05 -14.52
C GLY A 265 3.02 -3.84 -14.52
N THR A 266 2.54 -2.65 -14.16
CA THR A 266 3.41 -1.45 -14.08
C THR A 266 4.49 -1.59 -13.01
N ILE A 267 4.19 -2.16 -11.85
CA ILE A 267 5.20 -2.49 -10.82
C ILE A 267 6.25 -3.44 -11.40
N ALA A 268 5.82 -4.52 -12.06
CA ALA A 268 6.74 -5.47 -12.67
C ALA A 268 7.64 -4.83 -13.74
N VAL A 269 7.10 -3.93 -14.56
CA VAL A 269 7.89 -3.14 -15.53
C VAL A 269 8.89 -2.25 -14.80
N CYS A 270 8.46 -1.49 -13.79
CA CYS A 270 9.36 -0.64 -13.01
C CYS A 270 10.50 -1.45 -12.36
N GLU A 271 10.19 -2.60 -11.78
CA GLU A 271 11.18 -3.48 -11.14
C GLU A 271 12.13 -4.17 -12.14
N THR A 272 11.79 -4.22 -13.43
CA THR A 272 12.65 -4.83 -14.45
C THR A 272 13.45 -3.82 -15.27
N THR A 273 12.96 -2.59 -15.39
CA THR A 273 13.55 -1.55 -16.26
C THR A 273 14.25 -0.43 -15.49
N LEU A 274 13.79 -0.13 -14.27
CA LEU A 274 14.36 0.95 -13.48
C LEU A 274 15.51 0.44 -12.60
N VAL A 275 16.47 1.32 -12.37
CA VAL A 275 17.54 1.12 -11.41
C VAL A 275 17.19 1.85 -10.12
N ARG A 276 17.54 1.28 -8.99
CA ARG A 276 17.36 1.91 -7.69
C ARG A 276 18.05 3.27 -7.65
N LEU A 277 17.31 4.27 -7.20
CA LEU A 277 17.85 5.62 -7.06
C LEU A 277 18.84 5.70 -5.88
N ARG A 278 19.83 6.55 -6.03
CA ARG A 278 20.69 6.90 -4.90
C ARG A 278 19.88 7.63 -3.83
N TRP A 279 20.20 7.41 -2.57
CA TRP A 279 19.51 8.01 -1.43
C TRP A 279 19.25 9.50 -1.56
N ARG A 280 20.25 10.26 -2.07
CA ARG A 280 20.14 11.70 -2.28
C ARG A 280 19.13 12.11 -3.37
N GLY A 281 18.75 11.21 -4.26
CA GLY A 281 17.76 11.47 -5.31
C GLY A 281 16.31 11.19 -4.92
N LEU A 282 16.10 10.43 -3.85
CA LEU A 282 14.76 10.04 -3.40
C LEU A 282 13.89 11.24 -2.99
N PRO A 283 14.38 12.23 -2.22
CA PRO A 283 13.59 13.40 -1.88
C PRO A 283 13.09 14.19 -3.09
N ASN A 284 13.89 14.27 -4.17
CA ASN A 284 13.48 14.99 -5.38
C ASN A 284 12.28 14.31 -6.08
N LEU A 285 12.28 12.98 -6.15
CA LEU A 285 11.16 12.24 -6.73
C LEU A 285 9.92 12.31 -5.84
N LEU A 286 10.10 12.25 -4.52
CA LEU A 286 9.00 12.34 -3.56
C LEU A 286 8.43 13.77 -3.47
N SER A 287 9.27 14.80 -3.61
CA SER A 287 8.80 16.19 -3.68
C SER A 287 7.92 16.44 -4.90
N PHE A 288 8.15 15.73 -6.01
CA PHE A 288 7.23 15.76 -7.16
C PHE A 288 5.85 15.18 -6.78
N ALA A 289 5.78 14.06 -6.06
CA ALA A 289 4.51 13.50 -5.60
C ALA A 289 3.77 14.47 -4.66
N VAL A 290 4.50 15.09 -3.71
CA VAL A 290 3.94 16.10 -2.81
C VAL A 290 3.45 17.32 -3.60
N SER A 291 4.23 17.84 -4.55
CA SER A 291 3.82 19.00 -5.37
C SER A 291 2.61 18.69 -6.24
N ALA A 292 2.52 17.52 -6.84
CA ALA A 292 1.34 17.08 -7.59
C ALA A 292 0.08 17.03 -6.69
N ALA A 293 0.21 16.50 -5.47
CA ALA A 293 -0.87 16.49 -4.48
C ALA A 293 -1.28 17.90 -4.04
N MET A 294 -0.32 18.79 -3.81
CA MET A 294 -0.60 20.19 -3.45
C MET A 294 -1.29 20.95 -4.59
N VAL A 295 -0.87 20.74 -5.84
CA VAL A 295 -1.56 21.29 -7.02
C VAL A 295 -3.00 20.75 -7.10
N ALA A 296 -3.20 19.45 -6.83
CA ALA A 296 -4.55 18.88 -6.75
C ALA A 296 -5.42 19.56 -5.68
N CYS A 297 -4.86 19.83 -4.49
CA CYS A 297 -5.56 20.60 -3.44
C CYS A 297 -5.94 22.02 -3.89
N LEU A 298 -5.02 22.72 -4.54
CA LEU A 298 -5.30 24.05 -5.08
C LEU A 298 -6.40 24.02 -6.14
N VAL A 299 -6.33 23.04 -7.05
CA VAL A 299 -7.36 22.84 -8.08
C VAL A 299 -8.72 22.53 -7.46
N ALA A 300 -8.77 21.72 -6.40
CA ALA A 300 -10.00 21.42 -5.67
C ALA A 300 -10.55 22.66 -4.94
N ALA A 301 -9.70 23.43 -4.26
CA ALA A 301 -10.09 24.60 -3.49
C ALA A 301 -10.57 25.79 -4.36
N LEU A 302 -10.08 25.94 -5.61
CA LEU A 302 -10.49 27.02 -6.51
C LEU A 302 -11.89 26.83 -7.10
N ARG A 303 -12.49 25.66 -6.97
CA ARG A 303 -13.80 25.33 -7.55
C ARG A 303 -14.77 24.62 -6.60
N GLY A 304 -14.37 24.31 -5.36
CA GLY A 304 -15.28 23.96 -4.28
C GLY A 304 -15.81 25.24 -3.64
#